data_3bc1be584993638580a609b8a09cda3a
#
_entry.id   3bc1be584993638580a609b8a09cda3a
#
_cell.length_a   1.000
_cell.length_b   1.000
_cell.length_c   1.000
_cell.angle_alpha   90.00
_cell.angle_beta   90.00
_cell.angle_gamma   90.00
#
_symmetry.space_group_name_H-M   'P 1'
#
loop_
_entity.id
_entity.type
_entity.pdbx_description
1 polymer ?
#
loop_
_entity_poly.entity_id
_entity_poly.type
_entity_poly.pdbx_seq_one_letter_code
_entity_poly.pdbx_strand_id
1 'polypeptide(L)'
;GLAAIPNHDVVGAVVEIGRVVKRGRLRGLEVANTPDMKPLYDPDWAPLWQAHKDSGLAMHFHTIGSNKPDMTAMPPLQARQAHAVYITGFQLGMARILMEIIYAGVLEDYTDIRVVIAESGTGWIPYILERMDLEWEDQYKDLTLTMKPSEYWYRQCKATYQSDKIGVRLIDLLGEDNVMWGSDFPHPDGIWPDSQSFIENELSGLPAKTRAKIVCGNAARLYGFPLQ
;
A
#
# COMPACT_ATOMS: atom_id res chain seq x y z
N GLY A 1 -5.51 6.37 14.17
CA GLY A 1 -4.33 5.48 14.15
C GLY A 1 -4.67 4.13 13.54
N LEU A 2 -3.64 3.39 13.15
CA LEU A 2 -3.70 2.02 12.66
C LEU A 2 -3.20 1.08 13.75
N ALA A 3 -3.63 -0.19 13.70
CA ALA A 3 -3.14 -1.24 14.58
C ALA A 3 -2.06 -2.06 13.88
N ALA A 4 -0.87 -2.15 14.45
CA ALA A 4 0.16 -3.06 13.97
C ALA A 4 -0.29 -4.52 14.23
N ILE A 5 -0.32 -5.31 13.17
CA ILE A 5 -0.73 -6.71 13.17
C ILE A 5 0.50 -7.60 12.95
N PRO A 6 0.69 -8.66 13.74
CA PRO A 6 1.80 -9.59 13.51
C PRO A 6 1.79 -10.18 12.10
N ASN A 7 2.95 -10.22 11.44
CA ASN A 7 3.12 -10.77 10.09
C ASN A 7 3.76 -12.17 10.08
N HIS A 8 4.06 -12.72 11.24
CA HIS A 8 4.73 -14.02 11.44
C HIS A 8 3.91 -14.99 12.31
N ASP A 9 2.79 -14.51 12.88
CA ASP A 9 1.87 -15.28 13.72
C ASP A 9 0.43 -14.97 13.34
N VAL A 10 -0.14 -15.78 12.45
CA VAL A 10 -1.52 -15.59 11.95
C VAL A 10 -2.54 -15.72 13.08
N VAL A 11 -2.33 -16.62 14.04
CA VAL A 11 -3.25 -16.78 15.18
C VAL A 11 -3.24 -15.54 16.06
N GLY A 12 -2.05 -15.03 16.39
CA GLY A 12 -1.88 -13.78 17.13
C GLY A 12 -2.47 -12.59 16.37
N ALA A 13 -2.32 -12.54 15.03
CA ALA A 13 -2.90 -11.51 14.19
C ALA A 13 -4.44 -11.48 14.27
N VAL A 14 -5.09 -12.64 14.18
CA VAL A 14 -6.56 -12.76 14.31
C VAL A 14 -7.04 -12.29 15.68
N VAL A 15 -6.34 -12.69 16.75
CA VAL A 15 -6.65 -12.26 18.13
C VAL A 15 -6.50 -10.73 18.26
N GLU A 16 -5.43 -10.15 17.70
CA GLU A 16 -5.20 -8.71 17.76
C GLU A 16 -6.27 -7.94 16.97
N ILE A 17 -6.67 -8.40 15.79
CA ILE A 17 -7.78 -7.79 15.02
C ILE A 17 -9.05 -7.76 15.89
N GLY A 18 -9.42 -8.87 16.51
CA GLY A 18 -10.58 -8.93 17.40
C GLY A 18 -10.50 -7.94 18.56
N ARG A 19 -9.30 -7.79 19.14
CA ARG A 19 -9.05 -6.80 20.21
C ARG A 19 -9.21 -5.36 19.73
N VAL A 20 -8.72 -5.06 18.52
CA VAL A 20 -8.80 -3.74 17.88
C VAL A 20 -10.25 -3.37 17.61
N VAL A 21 -11.01 -4.27 17.00
CA VAL A 21 -12.44 -4.08 16.72
C VAL A 21 -13.22 -3.80 18.01
N LYS A 22 -12.99 -4.60 19.05
CA LYS A 22 -13.67 -4.41 20.35
C LYS A 22 -13.37 -3.05 20.99
N ARG A 23 -12.17 -2.50 20.80
CA ARG A 23 -11.80 -1.17 21.31
C ARG A 23 -12.42 -0.02 20.52
N GLY A 24 -12.67 -0.19 19.22
CA GLY A 24 -13.36 0.77 18.35
C GLY A 24 -12.66 2.12 18.16
N ARG A 25 -11.35 2.23 18.48
CA ARG A 25 -10.61 3.51 18.47
C ARG A 25 -9.64 3.66 17.30
N LEU A 26 -9.26 2.54 16.67
CA LEU A 26 -8.36 2.54 15.51
C LEU A 26 -9.18 2.43 14.22
N ARG A 27 -8.64 2.95 13.12
CA ARG A 27 -9.35 3.11 11.85
C ARG A 27 -8.82 2.21 10.74
N GLY A 28 -7.83 1.38 11.05
CA GLY A 28 -7.25 0.43 10.10
C GLY A 28 -6.27 -0.51 10.79
N LEU A 29 -5.82 -1.47 10.01
CA LEU A 29 -4.84 -2.48 10.37
C LEU A 29 -3.57 -2.20 9.57
N GLU A 30 -2.40 -2.56 10.11
CA GLU A 30 -1.12 -2.41 9.43
C GLU A 30 -0.29 -3.68 9.56
N VAL A 31 0.18 -4.19 8.44
CA VAL A 31 1.08 -5.33 8.33
C VAL A 31 2.41 -4.85 7.73
N ALA A 32 3.47 -5.02 8.48
CA ALA A 32 4.81 -4.70 8.01
C ALA A 32 5.28 -5.73 6.96
N ASN A 33 5.75 -5.26 5.80
CA ASN A 33 6.36 -6.12 4.80
C ASN A 33 7.82 -6.41 5.18
N THR A 34 8.06 -7.54 5.83
CA THR A 34 9.39 -7.98 6.24
C THR A 34 9.90 -9.10 5.31
N PRO A 35 11.25 -9.33 5.21
CA PRO A 35 11.82 -10.35 4.34
C PRO A 35 11.39 -11.78 4.68
N ASP A 36 11.07 -12.03 5.93
CA ASP A 36 10.67 -13.32 6.49
C ASP A 36 9.15 -13.55 6.46
N MET A 37 8.39 -12.55 6.02
CA MET A 37 6.94 -12.70 5.85
C MET A 37 6.64 -13.73 4.76
N LYS A 38 5.77 -14.69 5.07
CA LYS A 38 5.28 -15.66 4.08
C LYS A 38 4.63 -14.93 2.90
N PRO A 39 4.77 -15.44 1.67
CA PRO A 39 4.04 -14.91 0.52
C PRO A 39 2.53 -14.88 0.78
N LEU A 40 1.83 -13.85 0.30
CA LEU A 40 0.39 -13.68 0.56
C LEU A 40 -0.49 -14.74 -0.12
N TYR A 41 0.05 -15.54 -1.01
CA TYR A 41 -0.59 -16.72 -1.58
C TYR A 41 -0.42 -17.99 -0.73
N ASP A 42 0.29 -17.93 0.41
CA ASP A 42 0.37 -19.06 1.34
C ASP A 42 -1.01 -19.26 2.00
N PRO A 43 -1.57 -20.50 1.98
CA PRO A 43 -2.90 -20.76 2.52
C PRO A 43 -3.03 -20.52 4.04
N ASP A 44 -1.93 -20.46 4.77
CA ASP A 44 -1.94 -20.13 6.19
C ASP A 44 -2.53 -18.74 6.48
N TRP A 45 -2.59 -17.85 5.49
CA TRP A 45 -3.18 -16.53 5.64
C TRP A 45 -4.72 -16.52 5.65
N ALA A 46 -5.38 -17.60 5.27
CA ALA A 46 -6.85 -17.63 5.15
C ALA A 46 -7.60 -17.15 6.43
N PRO A 47 -7.19 -17.51 7.66
CA PRO A 47 -7.84 -16.98 8.86
C PRO A 47 -7.69 -15.46 9.02
N LEU A 48 -6.56 -14.89 8.56
CA LEU A 48 -6.33 -13.45 8.59
C LEU A 48 -7.28 -12.71 7.64
N TRP A 49 -7.46 -13.21 6.42
CA TRP A 49 -8.36 -12.60 5.45
C TRP A 49 -9.81 -12.61 5.92
N GLN A 50 -10.24 -13.69 6.57
CA GLN A 50 -11.57 -13.75 7.18
C GLN A 50 -11.71 -12.72 8.31
N ALA A 51 -10.73 -12.65 9.22
CA ALA A 51 -10.73 -11.68 10.31
C ALA A 51 -10.67 -10.22 9.80
N HIS A 52 -9.90 -9.97 8.73
CA HIS A 52 -9.85 -8.67 8.06
C HIS A 52 -11.24 -8.28 7.53
N LYS A 53 -11.91 -9.16 6.78
CA LYS A 53 -13.27 -8.94 6.29
C LYS A 53 -14.23 -8.62 7.43
N ASP A 54 -14.23 -9.44 8.48
CA ASP A 54 -15.17 -9.30 9.60
C ASP A 54 -14.91 -8.01 10.40
N SER A 55 -13.69 -7.48 10.36
CA SER A 55 -13.33 -6.23 11.02
C SER A 55 -13.94 -4.99 10.38
N GLY A 56 -14.19 -5.01 9.07
CA GLY A 56 -14.59 -3.84 8.28
C GLY A 56 -13.54 -2.72 8.20
N LEU A 57 -12.29 -2.97 8.69
CA LEU A 57 -11.20 -2.02 8.68
C LEU A 57 -10.35 -2.18 7.42
N ALA A 58 -9.73 -1.11 6.93
CA ALA A 58 -8.76 -1.21 5.83
C ALA A 58 -7.44 -1.81 6.34
N MET A 59 -6.82 -2.70 5.56
CA MET A 59 -5.51 -3.27 5.86
C MET A 59 -4.43 -2.57 5.05
N HIS A 60 -3.39 -2.11 5.72
CA HIS A 60 -2.24 -1.43 5.15
C HIS A 60 -1.06 -2.37 5.13
N PHE A 61 -0.41 -2.47 3.98
CA PHE A 61 0.91 -3.06 3.87
C PHE A 61 1.92 -1.93 3.81
N HIS A 62 2.79 -1.87 4.80
CA HIS A 62 3.75 -0.81 4.96
C HIS A 62 5.15 -1.28 4.58
N THR A 63 5.88 -0.44 3.84
CA THR A 63 7.26 -0.72 3.56
C THR A 63 8.08 -0.53 4.84
N ILE A 64 8.72 -1.59 5.29
CA ILE A 64 9.68 -1.52 6.39
C ILE A 64 10.96 -2.06 5.84
N GLY A 65 12.00 -1.25 5.79
CA GLY A 65 13.41 -1.56 5.63
C GLY A 65 13.81 -3.00 5.26
N SER A 66 12.98 -3.70 4.49
CA SER A 66 13.23 -5.04 4.02
C SER A 66 14.46 -5.05 3.12
N ASN A 67 15.32 -6.04 3.30
CA ASN A 67 16.56 -6.18 2.52
C ASN A 67 17.60 -5.05 2.71
N LYS A 68 17.58 -4.37 3.86
CA LYS A 68 18.65 -3.42 4.19
C LYS A 68 19.99 -4.17 4.23
N PRO A 69 20.98 -3.77 3.41
CA PRO A 69 22.27 -4.44 3.44
C PRO A 69 22.98 -4.18 4.77
N ASP A 70 23.75 -5.16 5.25
CA ASP A 70 24.66 -4.92 6.35
C ASP A 70 25.85 -4.07 5.87
N MET A 71 25.88 -2.84 6.32
CA MET A 71 26.90 -1.86 5.93
C MET A 71 28.01 -1.71 6.98
N THR A 72 27.95 -2.45 8.09
CA THR A 72 28.85 -2.26 9.24
C THR A 72 30.31 -2.54 8.92
N ALA A 73 30.58 -3.49 8.03
CA ALA A 73 31.94 -3.87 7.60
C ALA A 73 32.37 -3.22 6.27
N MET A 74 31.54 -2.36 5.68
CA MET A 74 31.85 -1.74 4.38
C MET A 74 32.72 -0.49 4.54
N PRO A 75 33.67 -0.24 3.61
CA PRO A 75 34.34 1.04 3.51
C PRO A 75 33.32 2.19 3.37
N PRO A 76 33.61 3.41 3.91
CA PRO A 76 32.63 4.49 3.97
C PRO A 76 31.95 4.84 2.65
N LEU A 77 32.70 4.88 1.54
CA LEU A 77 32.12 5.14 0.22
C LEU A 77 31.17 4.02 -0.22
N GLN A 78 31.58 2.78 -0.04
CA GLN A 78 30.75 1.62 -0.40
C GLN A 78 29.49 1.55 0.44
N ALA A 79 29.57 1.83 1.75
CA ALA A 79 28.41 1.90 2.63
C ALA A 79 27.41 2.97 2.17
N ARG A 80 27.89 4.15 1.74
CA ARG A 80 27.04 5.21 1.18
C ARG A 80 26.39 4.80 -0.14
N GLN A 81 27.11 4.11 -1.02
CA GLN A 81 26.57 3.60 -2.28
C GLN A 81 25.47 2.55 -2.02
N ALA A 82 25.74 1.60 -1.12
CA ALA A 82 24.77 0.57 -0.74
C ALA A 82 23.52 1.20 -0.11
N HIS A 83 23.68 2.19 0.74
CA HIS A 83 22.55 2.92 1.33
C HIS A 83 21.75 3.69 0.27
N ALA A 84 22.39 4.35 -0.68
CA ALA A 84 21.72 5.07 -1.76
C ALA A 84 20.87 4.13 -2.63
N VAL A 85 21.42 2.97 -3.01
CA VAL A 85 20.67 1.93 -3.74
C VAL A 85 19.48 1.45 -2.93
N TYR A 86 19.69 1.15 -1.65
CA TYR A 86 18.65 0.68 -0.75
C TYR A 86 17.52 1.70 -0.62
N ILE A 87 17.81 2.95 -0.26
CA ILE A 87 16.81 4.01 -0.07
C ILE A 87 16.05 4.31 -1.36
N THR A 88 16.73 4.26 -2.51
CA THR A 88 16.07 4.50 -3.81
C THR A 88 15.10 3.38 -4.18
N GLY A 89 15.42 2.13 -3.81
CA GLY A 89 14.72 0.95 -4.32
C GLY A 89 13.76 0.29 -3.33
N PHE A 90 13.81 0.59 -2.02
CA PHE A 90 13.08 -0.21 -1.02
C PHE A 90 11.55 -0.17 -1.20
N GLN A 91 11.01 0.96 -1.67
CA GLN A 91 9.58 1.10 -1.96
C GLN A 91 9.09 0.13 -3.03
N LEU A 92 9.95 -0.27 -3.98
CA LEU A 92 9.60 -1.25 -5.02
C LEU A 92 9.27 -2.63 -4.46
N GLY A 93 9.67 -2.93 -3.24
CA GLY A 93 9.26 -4.15 -2.54
C GLY A 93 7.73 -4.28 -2.39
N MET A 94 7.01 -3.17 -2.43
CA MET A 94 5.55 -3.14 -2.36
C MET A 94 4.88 -3.62 -3.65
N ALA A 95 5.60 -3.63 -4.78
CA ALA A 95 5.12 -4.21 -6.03
C ALA A 95 4.85 -5.71 -5.86
N ARG A 96 5.71 -6.42 -5.10
CA ARG A 96 5.51 -7.83 -4.77
C ARG A 96 4.22 -8.04 -3.99
N ILE A 97 3.96 -7.22 -2.97
CA ILE A 97 2.75 -7.30 -2.15
C ILE A 97 1.49 -7.11 -3.01
N LEU A 98 1.50 -6.12 -3.90
CA LEU A 98 0.38 -5.87 -4.81
C LEU A 98 0.13 -7.06 -5.75
N MET A 99 1.19 -7.62 -6.35
CA MET A 99 1.09 -8.79 -7.21
C MET A 99 0.58 -10.01 -6.43
N GLU A 100 1.15 -10.28 -5.26
CA GLU A 100 0.78 -11.45 -4.45
C GLU A 100 -0.68 -11.40 -4.02
N ILE A 101 -1.18 -10.27 -3.51
CA ILE A 101 -2.56 -10.21 -3.01
C ILE A 101 -3.61 -10.33 -4.13
N ILE A 102 -3.31 -9.83 -5.32
CA ILE A 102 -4.20 -9.97 -6.47
C ILE A 102 -4.15 -11.40 -7.01
N TYR A 103 -2.96 -11.94 -7.33
CA TYR A 103 -2.84 -13.28 -7.90
C TYR A 103 -3.20 -14.41 -6.93
N ALA A 104 -3.11 -14.18 -5.63
CA ALA A 104 -3.61 -15.10 -4.62
C ALA A 104 -5.14 -15.25 -4.61
N GLY A 105 -5.88 -14.42 -5.37
CA GLY A 105 -7.34 -14.44 -5.38
C GLY A 105 -8.00 -13.83 -4.15
N VAL A 106 -7.23 -13.27 -3.21
CA VAL A 106 -7.77 -12.69 -1.96
C VAL A 106 -8.82 -11.61 -2.26
N LEU A 107 -8.58 -10.77 -3.25
CA LEU A 107 -9.51 -9.70 -3.63
C LEU A 107 -10.73 -10.21 -4.42
N GLU A 108 -10.65 -11.40 -4.99
CA GLU A 108 -11.79 -12.09 -5.60
C GLU A 108 -12.69 -12.69 -4.52
N ASP A 109 -12.10 -13.43 -3.57
CA ASP A 109 -12.83 -14.12 -2.52
C ASP A 109 -13.45 -13.15 -1.49
N TYR A 110 -12.80 -12.01 -1.25
CA TYR A 110 -13.20 -11.02 -0.24
C TYR A 110 -13.46 -9.66 -0.88
N THR A 111 -14.60 -9.50 -1.54
CA THR A 111 -14.95 -8.27 -2.30
C THR A 111 -15.12 -7.02 -1.44
N ASP A 112 -15.37 -7.19 -0.14
CA ASP A 112 -15.63 -6.08 0.79
C ASP A 112 -14.39 -5.52 1.48
N ILE A 113 -13.23 -6.22 1.40
CA ILE A 113 -12.00 -5.73 2.02
C ILE A 113 -11.39 -4.56 1.26
N ARG A 114 -10.63 -3.76 1.96
CA ARG A 114 -9.86 -2.63 1.41
C ARG A 114 -8.40 -2.77 1.78
N VAL A 115 -7.55 -2.66 0.79
CA VAL A 115 -6.10 -2.79 0.92
C VAL A 115 -5.42 -1.47 0.57
N VAL A 116 -4.45 -1.09 1.37
CA VAL A 116 -3.64 0.11 1.14
C VAL A 116 -2.17 -0.27 1.04
N ILE A 117 -1.56 0.10 -0.06
CA ILE A 117 -0.12 0.04 -0.26
C ILE A 117 0.46 1.34 0.29
N ALA A 118 1.04 1.26 1.49
CA ALA A 118 1.40 2.44 2.28
C ALA A 118 2.86 2.86 2.05
N GLU A 119 3.10 4.17 2.00
CA GLU A 119 4.44 4.79 1.85
C GLU A 119 5.28 4.20 0.70
N SER A 120 4.65 3.94 -0.42
CA SER A 120 5.27 3.14 -1.49
C SER A 120 5.63 3.93 -2.75
N GLY A 121 5.30 5.23 -2.80
CA GLY A 121 5.19 5.90 -4.08
C GLY A 121 4.08 5.28 -4.94
N THR A 122 3.80 5.85 -6.07
CA THR A 122 2.68 5.42 -6.92
C THR A 122 3.06 5.26 -8.39
N GLY A 123 4.16 5.89 -8.82
CA GLY A 123 4.56 5.95 -10.23
C GLY A 123 4.91 4.59 -10.86
N TRP A 124 5.21 3.58 -10.06
CA TRP A 124 5.50 2.21 -10.50
C TRP A 124 4.23 1.36 -10.70
N ILE A 125 3.11 1.72 -10.04
CA ILE A 125 1.88 0.92 -10.00
C ILE A 125 1.28 0.71 -11.41
N PRO A 126 1.12 1.74 -12.27
CA PRO A 126 0.54 1.54 -13.60
C PRO A 126 1.30 0.53 -14.45
N TYR A 127 2.64 0.55 -14.38
CA TYR A 127 3.48 -0.40 -15.09
C TYR A 127 3.23 -1.85 -14.61
N ILE A 128 3.16 -2.04 -13.30
CA ILE A 128 2.90 -3.37 -12.72
C ILE A 128 1.50 -3.87 -13.11
N LEU A 129 0.48 -3.01 -13.03
CA LEU A 129 -0.89 -3.39 -13.40
C LEU A 129 -1.00 -3.79 -14.87
N GLU A 130 -0.39 -3.03 -15.78
CA GLU A 130 -0.33 -3.38 -17.20
C GLU A 130 0.38 -4.71 -17.43
N ARG A 131 1.52 -4.93 -16.77
CA ARG A 131 2.24 -6.21 -16.83
C ARG A 131 1.40 -7.38 -16.33
N MET A 132 0.72 -7.20 -15.20
CA MET A 132 -0.15 -8.23 -14.63
C MET A 132 -1.30 -8.58 -15.58
N ASP A 133 -1.93 -7.58 -16.20
CA ASP A 133 -3.02 -7.80 -17.15
C ASP A 133 -2.53 -8.58 -18.37
N LEU A 134 -1.36 -8.23 -18.93
CA LEU A 134 -0.77 -8.93 -20.06
C LEU A 134 -0.43 -10.39 -19.73
N GLU A 135 0.25 -10.64 -18.61
CA GLU A 135 0.62 -11.99 -18.20
C GLU A 135 -0.62 -12.85 -17.88
N TRP A 136 -1.63 -12.26 -17.25
CA TRP A 136 -2.88 -12.96 -16.96
C TRP A 136 -3.61 -13.34 -18.25
N GLU A 137 -3.69 -12.43 -19.25
CA GLU A 137 -4.29 -12.71 -20.55
C GLU A 137 -3.55 -13.82 -21.32
N ASP A 138 -2.23 -13.88 -21.20
CA ASP A 138 -1.39 -14.81 -21.97
C ASP A 138 -1.29 -16.19 -21.31
N GLN A 139 -1.06 -16.27 -19.99
CA GLN A 139 -0.64 -17.50 -19.33
C GLN A 139 -1.41 -17.89 -18.08
N TYR A 140 -2.10 -16.95 -17.41
CA TYR A 140 -2.62 -17.18 -16.06
C TYR A 140 -4.15 -17.03 -15.95
N LYS A 141 -4.88 -17.28 -17.04
CA LYS A 141 -6.35 -17.33 -17.05
C LYS A 141 -6.95 -18.49 -16.24
N ASP A 142 -6.14 -19.48 -15.93
CA ASP A 142 -6.50 -20.61 -15.07
C ASP A 142 -6.48 -20.28 -13.57
N LEU A 143 -5.91 -19.13 -13.18
CA LEU A 143 -6.08 -18.61 -11.84
C LEU A 143 -7.55 -18.21 -11.61
N THR A 144 -7.97 -18.24 -10.35
CA THR A 144 -9.39 -18.04 -9.94
C THR A 144 -9.91 -16.61 -10.14
N LEU A 145 -9.18 -15.74 -10.82
CA LEU A 145 -9.57 -14.36 -11.07
C LEU A 145 -10.65 -14.26 -12.16
N THR A 146 -11.74 -13.57 -11.87
CA THR A 146 -12.84 -13.34 -12.83
C THR A 146 -12.71 -12.01 -13.60
N MET A 147 -11.81 -11.14 -13.17
CA MET A 147 -11.52 -9.84 -13.77
C MET A 147 -10.02 -9.71 -14.06
N LYS A 148 -9.65 -8.71 -14.86
CA LYS A 148 -8.23 -8.35 -15.03
C LYS A 148 -7.61 -7.93 -13.70
N PRO A 149 -6.33 -8.23 -13.45
CA PRO A 149 -5.61 -7.77 -12.28
C PRO A 149 -5.76 -6.28 -11.96
N SER A 150 -5.71 -5.41 -12.98
CA SER A 150 -5.92 -3.96 -12.79
C SER A 150 -7.31 -3.60 -12.27
N GLU A 151 -8.35 -4.37 -12.57
CA GLU A 151 -9.71 -4.09 -12.10
C GLU A 151 -9.85 -4.30 -10.59
N TYR A 152 -9.07 -5.24 -9.99
CA TYR A 152 -9.01 -5.40 -8.53
C TYR A 152 -8.36 -4.20 -7.86
N TRP A 153 -7.32 -3.62 -8.49
CA TRP A 153 -6.73 -2.38 -8.02
C TRP A 153 -7.79 -1.28 -7.92
N TYR A 154 -8.50 -1.02 -8.99
CA TYR A 154 -9.50 0.04 -9.00
C TYR A 154 -10.64 -0.20 -8.02
N ARG A 155 -11.04 -1.45 -7.84
CA ARG A 155 -12.15 -1.82 -6.95
C ARG A 155 -11.82 -1.71 -5.47
N GLN A 156 -10.64 -2.19 -5.04
CA GLN A 156 -10.38 -2.46 -3.62
C GLN A 156 -9.07 -1.89 -3.08
N CYS A 157 -8.14 -1.49 -3.93
CA CYS A 157 -6.82 -1.05 -3.51
C CYS A 157 -6.67 0.47 -3.49
N LYS A 158 -5.76 0.93 -2.64
CA LYS A 158 -5.30 2.32 -2.62
C LYS A 158 -3.80 2.34 -2.35
N ALA A 159 -3.16 3.47 -2.67
CA ALA A 159 -1.78 3.72 -2.26
C ALA A 159 -1.65 5.08 -1.58
N THR A 160 -0.63 5.19 -0.72
CA THR A 160 -0.23 6.47 -0.12
C THR A 160 1.17 6.86 -0.59
N TYR A 161 1.37 8.16 -0.75
CA TYR A 161 2.65 8.73 -1.10
C TYR A 161 2.84 10.11 -0.44
N GLN A 162 4.06 10.54 -0.24
CA GLN A 162 4.41 11.87 0.22
C GLN A 162 4.91 12.76 -0.94
N SER A 163 5.74 12.24 -1.82
CA SER A 163 6.29 12.91 -3.01
C SER A 163 6.43 11.93 -4.17
N ASP A 164 5.73 12.16 -5.28
CA ASP A 164 5.85 11.33 -6.48
C ASP A 164 5.30 12.04 -7.71
N LYS A 165 6.13 12.85 -8.34
CA LYS A 165 5.77 13.59 -9.57
C LYS A 165 5.39 12.67 -10.74
N ILE A 166 5.92 11.45 -10.77
CA ILE A 166 5.58 10.48 -11.82
C ILE A 166 4.17 9.94 -11.58
N GLY A 167 3.88 9.53 -10.34
CA GLY A 167 2.54 9.09 -9.96
C GLY A 167 1.47 10.15 -10.23
N VAL A 168 1.74 11.41 -9.89
CA VAL A 168 0.82 12.52 -10.18
C VAL A 168 0.57 12.66 -11.69
N ARG A 169 1.57 12.50 -12.55
CA ARG A 169 1.41 12.55 -14.01
C ARG A 169 0.63 11.36 -14.58
N LEU A 170 0.64 10.24 -13.86
CA LEU A 170 -0.04 9.00 -14.25
C LEU A 170 -1.37 8.81 -13.54
N ILE A 171 -1.95 9.87 -12.97
CA ILE A 171 -3.15 9.79 -12.12
C ILE A 171 -4.34 9.16 -12.86
N ASP A 172 -4.47 9.36 -14.16
CA ASP A 172 -5.54 8.78 -14.97
C ASP A 172 -5.40 7.24 -15.11
N LEU A 173 -4.16 6.73 -15.01
CA LEU A 173 -3.86 5.29 -15.01
C LEU A 173 -3.90 4.69 -13.59
N LEU A 174 -3.69 5.51 -12.57
CA LEU A 174 -3.78 5.10 -11.17
C LEU A 174 -5.22 5.05 -10.66
N GLY A 175 -6.06 5.94 -11.18
CA GLY A 175 -7.38 6.22 -10.64
C GLY A 175 -7.33 7.28 -9.53
N GLU A 176 -8.00 8.41 -9.75
CA GLU A 176 -8.01 9.52 -8.77
C GLU A 176 -8.63 9.15 -7.41
N ASP A 177 -9.43 8.07 -7.36
CA ASP A 177 -10.03 7.55 -6.13
C ASP A 177 -9.13 6.53 -5.40
N ASN A 178 -8.02 6.10 -6.01
CA ASN A 178 -7.13 5.05 -5.50
C ASN A 178 -5.85 5.60 -4.86
N VAL A 179 -5.64 6.90 -4.88
CA VAL A 179 -4.42 7.55 -4.39
C VAL A 179 -4.75 8.48 -3.21
N MET A 180 -3.90 8.44 -2.19
CA MET A 180 -4.00 9.32 -1.01
C MET A 180 -2.63 9.95 -0.74
N TRP A 181 -2.64 11.24 -0.44
CA TRP A 181 -1.45 11.98 -0.05
C TRP A 181 -1.26 11.94 1.47
N GLY A 182 -0.01 11.87 1.94
CA GLY A 182 0.37 12.00 3.33
C GLY A 182 1.72 12.68 3.50
N SER A 183 1.93 13.38 4.61
CA SER A 183 3.16 14.14 4.88
C SER A 183 4.33 13.29 5.38
N ASP A 184 4.06 12.06 5.79
CA ASP A 184 5.00 11.16 6.46
C ASP A 184 5.59 11.74 7.76
N PHE A 185 4.85 12.61 8.44
CA PHE A 185 5.27 13.18 9.73
C PHE A 185 5.17 12.12 10.86
N PRO A 186 6.16 12.01 11.75
CA PRO A 186 7.37 12.83 11.93
C PRO A 186 8.66 12.21 11.37
N HIS A 187 8.54 11.41 10.32
CA HIS A 187 9.68 10.74 9.70
C HIS A 187 10.69 11.77 9.12
N PRO A 188 12.02 11.52 9.19
CA PRO A 188 13.03 12.43 8.66
C PRO A 188 12.93 12.68 7.16
N ASP A 189 12.35 11.76 6.40
CA ASP A 189 12.09 11.86 4.96
C ASP A 189 10.75 12.54 4.64
N GLY A 190 9.99 12.89 5.68
CA GLY A 190 8.70 13.55 5.56
C GLY A 190 8.81 15.01 5.08
N ILE A 191 7.73 15.52 4.54
CA ILE A 191 7.65 16.87 3.95
C ILE A 191 7.05 17.93 4.88
N TRP A 192 6.82 17.62 6.14
CA TRP A 192 6.45 18.62 7.14
C TRP A 192 7.69 19.45 7.55
N PRO A 193 7.59 20.79 7.75
CA PRO A 193 6.36 21.59 7.81
C PRO A 193 5.86 22.18 6.49
N ASP A 194 6.51 21.88 5.38
CA ASP A 194 6.27 22.52 4.09
C ASP A 194 5.10 21.90 3.29
N SER A 195 4.26 21.11 3.94
CA SER A 195 3.20 20.29 3.33
C SER A 195 2.28 21.08 2.40
N GLN A 196 1.88 22.30 2.77
CA GLN A 196 0.97 23.13 1.95
C GLN A 196 1.63 23.55 0.63
N SER A 197 2.82 24.11 0.72
CA SER A 197 3.56 24.53 -0.49
C SER A 197 3.91 23.35 -1.38
N PHE A 198 4.16 22.18 -0.77
CA PHE A 198 4.45 20.95 -1.50
C PHE A 198 3.22 20.46 -2.28
N ILE A 199 2.05 20.38 -1.64
CA ILE A 199 0.78 20.03 -2.27
C ILE A 199 0.45 20.99 -3.42
N GLU A 200 0.60 22.30 -3.18
CA GLU A 200 0.34 23.33 -4.20
C GLU A 200 1.25 23.18 -5.41
N ASN A 201 2.53 22.90 -5.21
CA ASN A 201 3.50 22.75 -6.30
C ASN A 201 3.33 21.42 -7.06
N GLU A 202 3.17 20.31 -6.35
CA GLU A 202 3.13 18.97 -6.97
C GLU A 202 1.79 18.70 -7.65
N LEU A 203 0.68 19.13 -7.03
CA LEU A 203 -0.66 18.86 -7.55
C LEU A 203 -1.28 20.02 -8.34
N SER A 204 -0.53 21.09 -8.62
CA SER A 204 -1.02 22.28 -9.30
C SER A 204 -1.61 22.01 -10.69
N GLY A 205 -1.09 21.02 -11.41
CA GLY A 205 -1.56 20.61 -12.73
C GLY A 205 -2.85 19.78 -12.74
N LEU A 206 -3.35 19.37 -11.57
CA LEU A 206 -4.55 18.55 -11.48
C LEU A 206 -5.82 19.41 -11.31
N PRO A 207 -6.99 18.95 -11.83
CA PRO A 207 -8.27 19.58 -11.52
C PRO A 207 -8.51 19.69 -10.01
N ALA A 208 -9.12 20.77 -9.56
CA ALA A 208 -9.36 21.03 -8.13
C ALA A 208 -10.11 19.88 -7.44
N LYS A 209 -11.06 19.23 -8.13
CA LYS A 209 -11.80 18.08 -7.61
C LYS A 209 -10.89 16.88 -7.38
N THR A 210 -10.03 16.54 -8.33
CA THR A 210 -9.06 15.45 -8.23
C THR A 210 -8.07 15.70 -7.09
N ARG A 211 -7.54 16.94 -7.00
CA ARG A 211 -6.65 17.34 -5.91
C ARG A 211 -7.33 17.20 -4.54
N ALA A 212 -8.57 17.65 -4.38
CA ALA A 212 -9.32 17.49 -3.13
C ALA A 212 -9.54 16.03 -2.75
N LYS A 213 -9.76 15.13 -3.72
CA LYS A 213 -9.83 13.68 -3.48
C LYS A 213 -8.52 13.15 -2.92
N ILE A 214 -7.40 13.43 -3.58
CA ILE A 214 -6.07 12.90 -3.24
C ILE A 214 -5.62 13.39 -1.86
N VAL A 215 -5.80 14.68 -1.57
CA VAL A 215 -5.30 15.31 -0.34
C VAL A 215 -6.14 14.95 0.88
N CYS A 216 -7.45 14.74 0.72
CA CYS A 216 -8.36 14.56 1.86
C CYS A 216 -9.48 13.55 1.59
N GLY A 217 -10.20 13.68 0.47
CA GLY A 217 -11.47 13.01 0.24
C GLY A 217 -11.38 11.49 0.27
N ASN A 218 -10.31 10.91 -0.31
CA ASN A 218 -10.12 9.46 -0.36
C ASN A 218 -9.84 8.89 1.03
N ALA A 219 -8.98 9.55 1.81
CA ALA A 219 -8.70 9.15 3.18
C ALA A 219 -9.95 9.31 4.08
N ALA A 220 -10.69 10.40 3.93
CA ALA A 220 -11.91 10.62 4.70
C ALA A 220 -12.94 9.50 4.44
N ARG A 221 -13.16 9.13 3.17
CA ARG A 221 -14.06 8.01 2.82
C ARG A 221 -13.57 6.68 3.37
N LEU A 222 -12.27 6.39 3.21
CA LEU A 222 -11.69 5.11 3.63
C LEU A 222 -11.81 4.91 5.15
N TYR A 223 -11.53 5.96 5.92
CA TYR A 223 -11.48 5.89 7.38
C TYR A 223 -12.76 6.36 8.07
N GLY A 224 -13.80 6.74 7.32
CA GLY A 224 -15.07 7.17 7.86
C GLY A 224 -15.00 8.51 8.60
N PHE A 225 -14.19 9.47 8.10
CA PHE A 225 -14.19 10.83 8.61
C PHE A 225 -15.24 11.69 7.88
N PRO A 226 -15.91 12.62 8.60
CA PRO A 226 -16.83 13.54 7.94
C PRO A 226 -16.06 14.45 6.97
N LEU A 227 -16.58 14.60 5.76
CA LEU A 227 -16.14 15.64 4.83
C LEU A 227 -16.88 16.93 5.21
N GLN A 228 -16.13 17.98 5.47
CA GLN A 228 -16.67 19.33 5.72
C GLN A 228 -16.94 20.03 4.40
#